data_acb8d2c2d981d091289695748e9f2a7c
#
_entry.id   acb8d2c2d981d091289695748e9f2a7c
#
_cell.length_a   1.000
_cell.length_b   1.000
_cell.length_c   1.000
_cell.angle_alpha   90.00
_cell.angle_beta   90.00
_cell.angle_gamma   90.00
#
_symmetry.space_group_name_H-M   'P 1'
#
loop_
_entity.id
_entity.type
_entity.pdbx_description
1 polymer ?
#
loop_
_entity_poly.entity_id
_entity_poly.type
_entity_poly.pdbx_seq_one_letter_code
_entity_poly.pdbx_strand_id
1 'polypeptide(L)'
;MHLVRGFVLVATLSWSATVEAAEPRSPPPKVFESGHTATPATATSKAPVDQLIPWLLSEDRELREIPFNEVIVRVTGKKMVACDPKNQIDERVVKSISAACDETVKRLNAPDSAIKNIARINEVSGHFEDMLRELLNATPGLNCDFPRTAQGRVMRSGYPDLRIVDLASKRVFYLDPKLYAAGSRDSSFRAFYFEPKIATNKVRDDAVHFIAGFEHEPREKSGRWNFTRWDLVDLAQFRVKLKAEFQGSNHDMYRPEAIVATSAK
;
A
#
# COMPACT_ATOMS: atom_id res chain seq x y z
N MET A 1 -30.25 45.47 -41.17
CA MET A 1 -29.33 44.99 -42.20
C MET A 1 -28.00 45.62 -42.00
N HIS A 2 -27.11 45.07 -41.18
CA HIS A 2 -25.67 45.35 -41.16
C HIS A 2 -24.95 44.13 -40.57
N LEU A 3 -24.24 43.43 -41.42
CA LEU A 3 -23.28 42.37 -41.09
C LEU A 3 -22.05 42.96 -40.48
N VAL A 4 -21.62 42.46 -39.32
CA VAL A 4 -20.27 42.68 -38.78
C VAL A 4 -19.55 41.34 -38.81
N ARG A 5 -18.54 41.24 -39.69
CA ARG A 5 -17.59 40.13 -39.78
C ARG A 5 -16.55 40.29 -38.68
N GLY A 6 -16.49 39.36 -37.73
CA GLY A 6 -15.39 39.25 -36.77
C GLY A 6 -14.24 38.41 -37.37
N PHE A 7 -13.05 39.00 -37.42
CA PHE A 7 -11.80 38.33 -37.79
C PHE A 7 -11.29 37.52 -36.60
N VAL A 8 -11.06 36.23 -36.79
CA VAL A 8 -10.36 35.36 -35.82
C VAL A 8 -8.87 35.35 -36.22
N LEU A 9 -8.05 35.91 -35.36
CA LEU A 9 -6.59 35.88 -35.49
C LEU A 9 -6.06 34.59 -34.86
N VAL A 10 -5.57 33.65 -35.68
CA VAL A 10 -4.88 32.44 -35.22
C VAL A 10 -3.41 32.77 -35.05
N ALA A 11 -2.93 32.85 -33.81
CA ALA A 11 -1.51 32.97 -33.51
C ALA A 11 -0.88 31.57 -33.43
N THR A 12 -0.06 31.22 -34.42
CA THR A 12 0.79 30.02 -34.41
C THR A 12 2.05 30.31 -33.60
N LEU A 13 2.16 29.71 -32.42
CA LEU A 13 3.40 29.68 -31.64
C LEU A 13 4.28 28.54 -32.17
N SER A 14 5.34 28.88 -32.90
CA SER A 14 6.41 27.96 -33.24
C SER A 14 7.36 27.78 -32.06
N TRP A 15 7.43 26.60 -31.53
CA TRP A 15 8.36 26.21 -30.47
C TRP A 15 9.65 25.67 -31.14
N SER A 16 10.73 26.46 -31.08
CA SER A 16 12.07 26.01 -31.47
C SER A 16 12.67 25.25 -30.29
N ALA A 17 12.86 23.94 -30.43
CA ALA A 17 13.59 23.13 -29.48
C ALA A 17 15.10 23.33 -29.72
N THR A 18 15.78 24.03 -28.82
CA THR A 18 17.24 24.04 -28.71
C THR A 18 17.67 22.71 -28.04
N VAL A 19 18.41 21.91 -28.84
CA VAL A 19 19.09 20.73 -28.32
C VAL A 19 20.37 21.22 -27.63
N GLU A 20 20.35 21.12 -26.28
CA GLU A 20 21.54 21.40 -25.45
C GLU A 20 22.45 20.16 -25.45
N ALA A 21 23.67 20.33 -25.90
CA ALA A 21 24.68 19.28 -25.99
C ALA A 21 25.10 18.84 -24.56
N ALA A 22 25.05 17.56 -24.30
CA ALA A 22 25.46 16.95 -23.03
C ALA A 22 26.99 17.10 -22.84
N GLU A 23 27.40 17.68 -21.73
CA GLU A 23 28.81 17.70 -21.28
C GLU A 23 29.32 16.29 -20.94
N PRO A 24 30.61 16.01 -21.19
CA PRO A 24 31.20 14.70 -20.89
C PRO A 24 31.37 14.49 -19.39
N ARG A 25 30.83 13.36 -18.89
CA ARG A 25 30.92 12.94 -17.48
C ARG A 25 32.39 12.69 -17.10
N SER A 26 32.81 13.26 -15.99
CA SER A 26 34.11 13.01 -15.34
C SER A 26 34.23 11.53 -14.93
N PRO A 27 35.43 10.94 -15.04
CA PRO A 27 35.66 9.55 -14.62
C PRO A 27 35.57 9.41 -13.08
N PRO A 28 35.17 8.23 -12.58
CA PRO A 28 35.05 7.98 -11.14
C PRO A 28 36.45 7.99 -10.46
N PRO A 29 36.50 8.32 -9.15
CA PRO A 29 37.78 8.38 -8.44
C PRO A 29 38.40 6.99 -8.29
N LYS A 30 39.74 6.94 -8.50
CA LYS A 30 40.55 5.74 -8.32
C LYS A 30 40.54 5.30 -6.86
N VAL A 31 40.11 4.06 -6.64
CA VAL A 31 40.23 3.40 -5.34
C VAL A 31 41.67 3.05 -5.07
N PHE A 32 42.22 3.50 -3.97
CA PHE A 32 43.54 3.11 -3.48
C PHE A 32 43.51 1.64 -3.04
N GLU A 33 44.25 0.78 -3.73
CA GLU A 33 44.55 -0.58 -3.28
C GLU A 33 45.60 -0.52 -2.15
N SER A 34 45.15 -0.80 -0.93
CA SER A 34 46.05 -1.17 0.16
C SER A 34 46.20 -2.70 0.16
N GLY A 35 47.38 -3.17 -0.27
CA GLY A 35 47.70 -4.58 -0.27
C GLY A 35 47.77 -5.17 1.14
N HIS A 36 46.85 -6.09 1.40
CA HIS A 36 47.03 -7.13 2.42
C HIS A 36 46.75 -8.46 1.74
N THR A 37 47.82 -9.21 1.53
CA THR A 37 47.80 -10.62 1.14
C THR A 37 47.23 -11.45 2.28
N ALA A 38 45.92 -11.68 2.25
CA ALA A 38 45.29 -12.74 3.02
C ALA A 38 44.90 -13.86 2.04
N THR A 39 45.51 -15.03 2.24
CA THR A 39 45.18 -16.26 1.57
C THR A 39 43.67 -16.51 1.66
N PRO A 40 42.90 -16.66 0.54
CA PRO A 40 41.49 -16.97 0.65
C PRO A 40 41.34 -18.44 1.03
N ALA A 41 40.84 -18.66 2.25
CA ALA A 41 40.21 -19.93 2.58
C ALA A 41 39.02 -20.08 1.63
N THR A 42 39.07 -21.06 0.74
CA THR A 42 38.00 -21.46 -0.16
C THR A 42 36.84 -22.04 0.66
N ALA A 43 36.07 -21.18 1.31
CA ALA A 43 34.73 -21.55 1.73
C ALA A 43 33.85 -21.61 0.47
N THR A 44 33.60 -22.81 -0.02
CA THR A 44 32.52 -23.07 -1.00
C THR A 44 31.23 -22.56 -0.39
N SER A 45 30.88 -21.32 -0.72
CA SER A 45 29.58 -20.74 -0.39
C SER A 45 28.53 -21.62 -1.04
N LYS A 46 27.82 -22.45 -0.26
CA LYS A 46 26.63 -23.14 -0.72
C LYS A 46 25.71 -22.11 -1.37
N ALA A 47 25.12 -22.45 -2.51
CA ALA A 47 24.20 -21.53 -3.18
C ALA A 47 23.16 -21.03 -2.17
N PRO A 48 22.75 -19.74 -2.21
CA PRO A 48 21.80 -19.17 -1.25
C PRO A 48 20.53 -20.02 -1.04
N VAL A 49 20.09 -20.73 -2.09
CA VAL A 49 18.95 -21.65 -2.05
C VAL A 49 19.20 -22.86 -1.15
N ASP A 50 20.43 -23.40 -1.13
CA ASP A 50 20.78 -24.58 -0.30
C ASP A 50 20.74 -24.27 1.19
N GLN A 51 20.85 -23.00 1.57
CA GLN A 51 20.74 -22.54 2.95
C GLN A 51 19.31 -22.11 3.30
N LEU A 52 18.62 -21.44 2.36
CA LEU A 52 17.28 -20.89 2.56
C LEU A 52 16.22 -21.99 2.76
N ILE A 53 16.20 -23.02 1.91
CA ILE A 53 15.16 -24.05 1.98
C ILE A 53 15.22 -24.85 3.29
N PRO A 54 16.37 -25.37 3.75
CA PRO A 54 16.46 -26.02 5.05
C PRO A 54 16.08 -25.11 6.21
N TRP A 55 16.45 -23.82 6.13
CA TRP A 55 16.05 -22.83 7.15
C TRP A 55 14.53 -22.64 7.17
N LEU A 56 13.88 -22.45 6.02
CA LEU A 56 12.42 -22.32 5.93
C LEU A 56 11.67 -23.55 6.46
N LEU A 57 12.26 -24.74 6.34
CA LEU A 57 11.68 -25.97 6.84
C LEU A 57 11.88 -26.19 8.35
N SER A 58 12.97 -25.64 8.92
CA SER A 58 13.32 -25.84 10.32
C SER A 58 12.71 -24.79 11.26
N GLU A 59 12.40 -23.58 10.76
CA GLU A 59 12.12 -22.40 11.57
C GLU A 59 10.64 -21.96 11.55
N ASP A 60 9.69 -22.89 11.50
CA ASP A 60 8.25 -22.56 11.45
C ASP A 60 7.81 -21.64 12.64
N ARG A 61 8.45 -21.76 13.80
CA ARG A 61 8.13 -20.92 14.97
C ARG A 61 8.64 -19.49 14.84
N GLU A 62 9.86 -19.30 14.34
CA GLU A 62 10.47 -17.98 14.21
C GLU A 62 9.83 -17.15 13.11
N LEU A 63 9.13 -17.79 12.17
CA LEU A 63 8.36 -17.13 11.13
C LEU A 63 6.97 -16.65 11.60
N ARG A 64 6.61 -16.88 12.86
CA ARG A 64 5.35 -16.44 13.49
C ARG A 64 5.63 -15.40 14.56
N GLU A 65 4.57 -14.71 14.98
CA GLU A 65 4.64 -13.73 16.08
C GLU A 65 5.71 -12.63 15.88
N ILE A 66 6.02 -12.30 14.61
CA ILE A 66 6.98 -11.24 14.28
C ILE A 66 6.33 -9.89 14.55
N PRO A 67 6.91 -9.01 15.38
CA PRO A 67 6.36 -7.68 15.60
C PRO A 67 6.34 -6.87 14.30
N PHE A 68 5.17 -6.42 13.87
CA PHE A 68 5.03 -5.72 12.58
C PHE A 68 5.74 -4.35 12.59
N ASN A 69 5.83 -3.69 13.73
CA ASN A 69 6.60 -2.47 13.88
C ASN A 69 8.10 -2.66 13.56
N GLU A 70 8.69 -3.82 13.93
CA GLU A 70 10.07 -4.15 13.57
C GLU A 70 10.22 -4.38 12.07
N VAL A 71 9.24 -5.06 11.44
CA VAL A 71 9.22 -5.23 9.97
C VAL A 71 9.22 -3.87 9.29
N ILE A 72 8.35 -2.95 9.72
CA ILE A 72 8.29 -1.60 9.15
C ILE A 72 9.62 -0.87 9.31
N VAL A 73 10.21 -0.85 10.52
CA VAL A 73 11.49 -0.17 10.76
C VAL A 73 12.59 -0.75 9.86
N ARG A 74 12.70 -2.07 9.75
CA ARG A 74 13.75 -2.73 8.95
C ARG A 74 13.61 -2.48 7.45
N VAL A 75 12.38 -2.45 6.95
CA VAL A 75 12.10 -2.27 5.50
C VAL A 75 12.15 -0.80 5.08
N THR A 76 11.71 0.11 5.95
CA THR A 76 11.44 1.50 5.55
C THR A 76 12.36 2.52 6.24
N GLY A 77 13.00 2.16 7.33
CA GLY A 77 13.72 3.08 8.22
C GLY A 77 12.77 4.02 8.99
N LYS A 78 11.45 3.79 8.94
CA LYS A 78 10.43 4.62 9.60
C LYS A 78 9.85 3.91 10.81
N LYS A 79 9.50 4.70 11.83
CA LYS A 79 8.95 4.17 13.08
C LYS A 79 7.43 4.08 13.01
N MET A 80 6.89 2.96 13.46
CA MET A 80 5.50 2.84 13.81
C MET A 80 5.31 3.34 15.24
N VAL A 81 4.55 4.41 15.41
CA VAL A 81 4.28 5.06 16.69
C VAL A 81 2.94 4.54 17.22
N ALA A 82 2.89 4.16 18.50
CA ALA A 82 1.63 3.80 19.13
C ALA A 82 0.71 5.03 19.25
N CYS A 83 -0.58 4.81 19.08
CA CYS A 83 -1.61 5.82 19.35
C CYS A 83 -1.65 6.08 20.86
N ASP A 84 -1.50 7.34 21.27
CA ASP A 84 -1.62 7.74 22.67
C ASP A 84 -2.98 8.41 22.93
N PRO A 85 -3.90 7.77 23.64
CA PRO A 85 -5.23 8.33 23.92
C PRO A 85 -5.18 9.59 24.79
N LYS A 86 -4.03 9.90 25.41
CA LYS A 86 -3.82 11.15 26.18
C LYS A 86 -3.28 12.28 25.32
N ASN A 87 -2.80 11.97 24.12
CA ASN A 87 -2.34 12.98 23.17
C ASN A 87 -3.55 13.61 22.46
N GLN A 88 -3.75 14.90 22.64
CA GLN A 88 -4.89 15.63 22.07
C GLN A 88 -4.99 15.53 20.54
N ILE A 89 -3.86 15.40 19.85
CA ILE A 89 -3.83 15.25 18.38
C ILE A 89 -4.33 13.86 18.01
N ASP A 90 -3.84 12.81 18.67
CA ASP A 90 -4.24 11.43 18.42
C ASP A 90 -5.73 11.26 18.72
N GLU A 91 -6.20 11.77 19.86
CA GLU A 91 -7.63 11.74 20.23
C GLU A 91 -8.51 12.42 19.18
N ARG A 92 -8.12 13.62 18.71
CA ARG A 92 -8.85 14.34 17.68
C ARG A 92 -8.89 13.59 16.36
N VAL A 93 -7.73 13.05 15.91
CA VAL A 93 -7.66 12.30 14.64
C VAL A 93 -8.45 11.01 14.73
N VAL A 94 -8.37 10.27 15.85
CA VAL A 94 -9.18 9.07 16.08
C VAL A 94 -10.67 9.41 16.03
N LYS A 95 -11.13 10.49 16.67
CA LYS A 95 -12.53 10.95 16.58
C LYS A 95 -12.95 11.27 15.16
N SER A 96 -12.06 11.92 14.38
CA SER A 96 -12.33 12.23 12.98
C SER A 96 -12.42 10.98 12.10
N ILE A 97 -11.53 10.00 12.31
CA ILE A 97 -11.58 8.70 11.62
C ILE A 97 -12.86 7.97 11.98
N SER A 98 -13.23 7.93 13.27
CA SER A 98 -14.46 7.29 13.74
C SER A 98 -15.71 7.87 13.09
N ALA A 99 -15.82 9.20 13.06
CA ALA A 99 -16.94 9.89 12.40
C ALA A 99 -16.97 9.61 10.88
N ALA A 100 -15.81 9.54 10.24
CA ALA A 100 -15.70 9.17 8.82
C ALA A 100 -16.10 7.70 8.59
N CYS A 101 -15.77 6.77 9.49
CA CYS A 101 -16.19 5.39 9.41
C CYS A 101 -17.72 5.26 9.54
N ASP A 102 -18.33 5.94 10.51
CA ASP A 102 -19.79 5.96 10.72
C ASP A 102 -20.53 6.48 9.47
N GLU A 103 -20.08 7.62 8.93
CA GLU A 103 -20.71 8.21 7.75
C GLU A 103 -20.45 7.35 6.49
N THR A 104 -19.29 6.70 6.37
CA THR A 104 -18.99 5.75 5.28
C THR A 104 -19.98 4.58 5.31
N VAL A 105 -20.15 3.93 6.46
CA VAL A 105 -21.12 2.83 6.62
C VAL A 105 -22.54 3.28 6.27
N LYS A 106 -22.95 4.43 6.77
CA LYS A 106 -24.27 5.00 6.48
C LYS A 106 -24.49 5.23 4.98
N ARG A 107 -23.53 5.86 4.27
CA ARG A 107 -23.65 6.13 2.83
C ARG A 107 -23.61 4.86 1.99
N LEU A 108 -22.73 3.91 2.34
CA LEU A 108 -22.60 2.68 1.59
C LEU A 108 -23.76 1.70 1.82
N ASN A 109 -24.46 1.80 2.96
CA ASN A 109 -25.70 1.06 3.21
C ASN A 109 -26.96 1.72 2.57
N ALA A 110 -26.85 2.94 2.08
CA ALA A 110 -28.00 3.63 1.50
C ALA A 110 -28.56 2.89 0.25
N PRO A 111 -29.88 2.95 -0.01
CA PRO A 111 -30.50 2.23 -1.13
C PRO A 111 -29.96 2.63 -2.53
N ASP A 112 -29.46 3.84 -2.66
CA ASP A 112 -28.89 4.44 -3.87
C ASP A 112 -27.35 4.40 -3.88
N SER A 113 -26.74 3.66 -2.96
CA SER A 113 -25.29 3.53 -2.82
C SER A 113 -24.61 3.09 -4.13
N ALA A 114 -23.44 3.67 -4.39
CA ALA A 114 -22.61 3.35 -5.56
C ALA A 114 -22.19 1.87 -5.64
N ILE A 115 -22.21 1.15 -4.52
CA ILE A 115 -21.82 -0.27 -4.44
C ILE A 115 -22.99 -1.25 -4.65
N LYS A 116 -24.21 -0.75 -4.83
CA LYS A 116 -25.43 -1.57 -4.90
C LYS A 116 -25.33 -2.75 -5.88
N ASN A 117 -24.71 -2.56 -7.03
CA ASN A 117 -24.63 -3.57 -8.10
C ASN A 117 -23.29 -4.31 -8.14
N ILE A 118 -22.39 -4.05 -7.21
CA ILE A 118 -21.08 -4.70 -7.17
C ILE A 118 -21.24 -6.11 -6.61
N ALA A 119 -20.85 -7.11 -7.40
CA ALA A 119 -21.05 -8.50 -7.04
C ALA A 119 -20.00 -9.03 -6.05
N ARG A 120 -18.76 -8.52 -6.14
CA ARG A 120 -17.62 -9.04 -5.39
C ARG A 120 -17.18 -8.04 -4.32
N ILE A 121 -17.05 -8.53 -3.10
CA ILE A 121 -16.64 -7.68 -1.96
C ILE A 121 -15.26 -7.02 -2.16
N ASN A 122 -14.34 -7.68 -2.86
CA ASN A 122 -13.02 -7.12 -3.15
C ASN A 122 -13.08 -5.88 -4.07
N GLU A 123 -14.13 -5.75 -4.88
CA GLU A 123 -14.36 -4.58 -5.74
C GLU A 123 -14.98 -3.42 -4.95
N VAL A 124 -15.57 -3.70 -3.78
CA VAL A 124 -16.17 -2.71 -2.89
C VAL A 124 -15.10 -1.93 -2.09
N SER A 125 -13.96 -2.55 -1.79
CA SER A 125 -12.92 -1.95 -0.93
C SER A 125 -12.47 -0.57 -1.40
N GLY A 126 -12.31 -0.37 -2.71
CA GLY A 126 -11.93 0.92 -3.27
C GLY A 126 -12.90 2.05 -2.96
N HIS A 127 -14.21 1.75 -2.80
CA HIS A 127 -15.21 2.75 -2.42
C HIS A 127 -15.05 3.20 -0.96
N PHE A 128 -14.60 2.30 -0.06
CA PHE A 128 -14.26 2.68 1.32
C PHE A 128 -13.07 3.61 1.36
N GLU A 129 -12.01 3.30 0.61
CA GLU A 129 -10.82 4.16 0.52
C GLU A 129 -11.19 5.57 0.01
N ASP A 130 -11.95 5.66 -1.09
CA ASP A 130 -12.36 6.93 -1.68
C ASP A 130 -13.26 7.73 -0.75
N MET A 131 -14.25 7.08 -0.10
CA MET A 131 -15.18 7.72 0.81
C MET A 131 -14.48 8.23 2.08
N LEU A 132 -13.64 7.41 2.70
CA LEU A 132 -12.86 7.81 3.88
C LEU A 132 -11.93 8.98 3.55
N ARG A 133 -11.26 8.93 2.39
CA ARG A 133 -10.40 10.03 1.94
C ARG A 133 -11.19 11.33 1.75
N GLU A 134 -12.37 11.27 1.14
CA GLU A 134 -13.26 12.43 0.95
C GLU A 134 -13.68 13.03 2.31
N LEU A 135 -14.21 12.21 3.21
CA LEU A 135 -14.70 12.64 4.50
C LEU A 135 -13.61 13.21 5.40
N LEU A 136 -12.43 12.60 5.39
CA LEU A 136 -11.29 13.09 6.17
C LEU A 136 -10.73 14.39 5.60
N ASN A 137 -10.75 14.61 4.29
CA ASN A 137 -10.40 15.90 3.69
C ASN A 137 -11.44 16.99 3.94
N ALA A 138 -12.70 16.62 4.12
CA ALA A 138 -13.74 17.56 4.53
C ALA A 138 -13.61 17.97 6.02
N THR A 139 -12.80 17.28 6.82
CA THR A 139 -12.56 17.58 8.22
C THR A 139 -11.52 18.69 8.35
N PRO A 140 -11.86 19.86 8.97
CA PRO A 140 -10.92 20.95 9.13
C PRO A 140 -9.63 20.54 9.85
N GLY A 141 -8.49 20.92 9.31
CA GLY A 141 -7.17 20.66 9.90
C GLY A 141 -6.58 19.30 9.54
N LEU A 142 -7.25 18.49 8.73
CA LEU A 142 -6.71 17.24 8.19
C LEU A 142 -6.47 17.34 6.67
N ASN A 143 -5.50 16.57 6.20
CA ASN A 143 -5.31 16.25 4.80
C ASN A 143 -5.18 14.73 4.67
N CYS A 144 -5.92 14.13 3.76
CA CYS A 144 -5.93 12.68 3.52
C CYS A 144 -5.73 12.38 2.04
N ASP A 145 -4.65 11.67 1.71
CA ASP A 145 -4.29 11.30 0.35
C ASP A 145 -3.91 9.83 0.23
N PHE A 146 -3.92 9.33 -1.00
CA PHE A 146 -3.26 8.07 -1.31
C PHE A 146 -1.75 8.21 -1.14
N PRO A 147 -1.11 7.34 -0.35
CA PRO A 147 0.32 7.43 -0.11
C PRO A 147 1.12 7.17 -1.40
N ARG A 148 2.31 7.75 -1.46
CA ARG A 148 3.18 7.68 -2.63
C ARG A 148 4.39 6.78 -2.36
N THR A 149 4.84 6.08 -3.39
CA THR A 149 6.11 5.34 -3.37
C THR A 149 7.31 6.27 -3.23
N ALA A 150 8.50 5.70 -3.05
CA ALA A 150 9.76 6.46 -3.01
C ALA A 150 10.00 7.32 -4.27
N GLN A 151 9.47 6.89 -5.42
CA GLN A 151 9.55 7.62 -6.69
C GLN A 151 8.40 8.64 -6.89
N GLY A 152 7.60 8.90 -5.85
CA GLY A 152 6.49 9.85 -5.90
C GLY A 152 5.24 9.34 -6.63
N ARG A 153 5.20 8.07 -7.06
CA ARG A 153 4.05 7.49 -7.76
C ARG A 153 2.94 7.17 -6.77
N VAL A 154 1.70 7.55 -7.11
CA VAL A 154 0.51 7.09 -6.39
C VAL A 154 0.26 5.63 -6.78
N MET A 155 0.12 4.77 -5.76
CA MET A 155 -0.19 3.35 -5.96
C MET A 155 -1.26 2.93 -4.95
N ARG A 156 -2.41 2.51 -5.44
CA ARG A 156 -3.53 2.09 -4.58
C ARG A 156 -3.35 0.68 -4.02
N SER A 157 -2.63 -0.19 -4.74
CA SER A 157 -2.34 -1.54 -4.25
C SER A 157 -1.30 -1.55 -3.12
N GLY A 158 -1.45 -2.50 -2.20
CA GLY A 158 -0.54 -2.73 -1.09
C GLY A 158 -0.72 -1.73 0.06
N TYR A 159 -0.12 -2.06 1.19
CA TYR A 159 -0.20 -1.32 2.44
C TYR A 159 0.72 -0.09 2.46
N PRO A 160 0.31 1.02 3.11
CA PRO A 160 -1.03 1.40 3.55
C PRO A 160 -1.87 2.01 2.43
N ASP A 161 -3.21 2.11 2.61
CA ASP A 161 -4.11 2.62 1.58
C ASP A 161 -4.30 4.14 1.66
N LEU A 162 -4.32 4.73 2.85
CA LEU A 162 -4.50 6.16 3.07
C LEU A 162 -3.42 6.74 3.98
N ARG A 163 -3.04 7.99 3.71
CA ARG A 163 -2.12 8.80 4.52
C ARG A 163 -2.84 10.05 5.00
N ILE A 164 -2.99 10.20 6.30
CA ILE A 164 -3.65 11.32 6.96
C ILE A 164 -2.58 12.17 7.63
N VAL A 165 -2.65 13.49 7.44
CA VAL A 165 -1.76 14.46 8.07
C VAL A 165 -2.58 15.44 8.88
N ASP A 166 -2.27 15.58 10.15
CA ASP A 166 -2.70 16.73 10.92
C ASP A 166 -1.92 17.96 10.49
N LEU A 167 -2.60 18.93 9.90
CA LEU A 167 -1.96 20.09 9.25
C LEU A 167 -1.23 21.02 10.22
N ALA A 168 -1.67 21.06 11.49
CA ALA A 168 -1.07 21.91 12.52
C ALA A 168 0.24 21.30 13.05
N SER A 169 0.21 20.05 13.51
CA SER A 169 1.35 19.38 14.13
C SER A 169 2.26 18.66 13.14
N LYS A 170 1.82 18.45 11.90
CA LYS A 170 2.44 17.60 10.87
C LYS A 170 2.53 16.12 11.25
N ARG A 171 1.82 15.70 12.31
CA ARG A 171 1.74 14.30 12.72
C ARG A 171 1.01 13.48 11.65
N VAL A 172 1.56 12.32 11.35
CA VAL A 172 1.09 11.45 10.27
C VAL A 172 0.42 10.21 10.84
N PHE A 173 -0.66 9.78 10.18
CA PHE A 173 -1.38 8.55 10.46
C PHE A 173 -1.60 7.81 9.14
N TYR A 174 -1.37 6.50 9.14
CA TYR A 174 -1.74 5.64 8.04
C TYR A 174 -3.00 4.88 8.39
N LEU A 175 -3.91 4.75 7.43
CA LEU A 175 -5.17 4.04 7.58
C LEU A 175 -5.33 3.05 6.43
N ASP A 176 -5.75 1.83 6.74
CA ASP A 176 -5.89 0.74 5.78
C ASP A 176 -7.27 0.06 6.01
N PRO A 177 -8.27 0.39 5.17
CA PRO A 177 -9.61 -0.21 5.29
C PRO A 177 -9.59 -1.69 4.92
N LYS A 178 -10.25 -2.52 5.73
CA LYS A 178 -10.41 -3.95 5.48
C LYS A 178 -11.87 -4.36 5.62
N LEU A 179 -12.34 -5.17 4.70
CA LEU A 179 -13.69 -5.73 4.73
C LEU A 179 -13.62 -7.19 5.17
N TYR A 180 -14.50 -7.58 6.09
CA TYR A 180 -14.58 -8.96 6.57
C TYR A 180 -16.02 -9.41 6.75
N ALA A 181 -16.28 -10.69 6.48
CA ALA A 181 -17.62 -11.25 6.62
C ALA A 181 -18.01 -11.41 8.09
N ALA A 182 -19.29 -11.21 8.40
CA ALA A 182 -19.87 -11.48 9.71
C ALA A 182 -19.50 -12.90 10.18
N GLY A 183 -19.05 -13.02 11.42
CA GLY A 183 -18.60 -14.29 12.02
C GLY A 183 -17.16 -14.70 11.61
N SER A 184 -16.45 -13.93 10.79
CA SER A 184 -15.07 -14.25 10.40
C SER A 184 -14.00 -13.46 11.17
N ARG A 185 -14.38 -12.69 12.18
CA ARG A 185 -13.46 -11.83 12.95
C ARG A 185 -12.31 -12.62 13.59
N ASP A 186 -12.58 -13.82 14.09
CA ASP A 186 -11.61 -14.69 14.73
C ASP A 186 -10.98 -15.70 13.74
N SER A 187 -11.16 -15.49 12.44
CA SER A 187 -10.63 -16.34 11.40
C SER A 187 -9.11 -16.26 11.34
N SER A 188 -8.44 -17.41 11.18
CA SER A 188 -7.01 -17.49 10.91
C SER A 188 -6.63 -17.26 9.44
N PHE A 189 -7.62 -17.04 8.55
CA PHE A 189 -7.36 -16.73 7.15
C PHE A 189 -6.69 -15.37 7.00
N ARG A 190 -5.79 -15.29 6.00
CA ARG A 190 -5.04 -14.06 5.73
C ARG A 190 -5.97 -12.94 5.27
N ALA A 191 -6.06 -11.87 6.07
CA ALA A 191 -6.76 -10.64 5.76
C ALA A 191 -5.80 -9.45 5.59
N PHE A 192 -4.55 -9.58 6.05
CA PHE A 192 -3.51 -8.55 5.96
C PHE A 192 -2.34 -9.04 5.10
N TYR A 193 -1.80 -8.13 4.29
CA TYR A 193 -0.68 -8.41 3.41
C TYR A 193 0.27 -7.22 3.36
N PHE A 194 1.55 -7.46 3.61
CA PHE A 194 2.62 -6.49 3.44
C PHE A 194 3.78 -7.16 2.69
N GLU A 195 4.18 -6.57 1.58
CA GLU A 195 5.32 -7.02 0.79
C GLU A 195 6.53 -6.09 1.05
N PRO A 196 7.66 -6.61 1.55
CA PRO A 196 8.82 -5.81 1.92
C PRO A 196 9.65 -5.41 0.68
N LYS A 197 9.04 -4.68 -0.25
CA LYS A 197 9.69 -4.16 -1.46
C LYS A 197 10.04 -2.68 -1.29
N ILE A 198 11.30 -2.32 -1.51
CA ILE A 198 11.78 -0.92 -1.41
C ILE A 198 11.12 -0.03 -2.47
N ALA A 199 11.02 -0.51 -3.72
CA ALA A 199 10.52 0.28 -4.85
C ALA A 199 9.04 0.66 -4.71
N THR A 200 8.22 -0.21 -4.13
CA THR A 200 6.77 -0.02 -3.99
C THR A 200 6.34 0.39 -2.58
N ASN A 201 7.30 0.53 -1.66
CA ASN A 201 7.01 0.92 -0.30
C ASN A 201 6.41 2.33 -0.23
N LYS A 202 5.28 2.44 0.45
CA LYS A 202 4.50 3.67 0.64
C LYS A 202 4.63 4.27 2.06
N VAL A 203 5.26 3.57 3.02
CA VAL A 203 5.51 4.09 4.36
C VAL A 203 6.72 5.01 4.31
N ARG A 204 6.48 6.33 4.40
CA ARG A 204 7.50 7.38 4.23
C ARG A 204 7.69 8.26 5.46
N ASP A 205 6.85 8.09 6.47
CA ASP A 205 6.83 8.90 7.69
C ASP A 205 6.92 8.02 8.93
N ASP A 206 7.46 8.57 10.02
CA ASP A 206 7.18 8.04 11.35
C ASP A 206 5.72 8.36 11.65
N ALA A 207 4.90 7.35 11.94
CA ALA A 207 3.45 7.51 11.94
C ALA A 207 2.74 6.54 12.90
N VAL A 208 1.51 6.88 13.28
CA VAL A 208 0.56 5.93 13.84
C VAL A 208 -0.08 5.14 12.69
N HIS A 209 -0.25 3.84 12.86
CA HIS A 209 -0.76 2.97 11.81
C HIS A 209 -2.05 2.29 12.26
N PHE A 210 -3.13 2.48 11.50
CA PHE A 210 -4.44 1.93 11.79
C PHE A 210 -4.95 0.98 10.70
N ILE A 211 -5.70 -0.02 11.11
CA ILE A 211 -6.66 -0.71 10.26
C ILE A 211 -8.06 -0.26 10.67
N ALA A 212 -8.91 0.09 9.70
CA ALA A 212 -10.34 0.20 9.87
C ALA A 212 -11.01 -1.05 9.29
N GLY A 213 -11.38 -1.98 10.16
CA GLY A 213 -12.08 -3.21 9.77
C GLY A 213 -13.58 -2.99 9.71
N PHE A 214 -14.21 -3.29 8.58
CA PHE A 214 -15.67 -3.16 8.40
C PHE A 214 -16.29 -4.55 8.21
N GLU A 215 -17.23 -4.88 9.10
CA GLU A 215 -17.98 -6.13 9.03
C GLU A 215 -19.13 -6.00 8.05
N HIS A 216 -19.31 -7.00 7.20
CA HIS A 216 -20.44 -7.08 6.28
C HIS A 216 -21.20 -8.40 6.44
N GLU A 217 -22.50 -8.35 6.26
CA GLU A 217 -23.33 -9.52 6.09
C GLU A 217 -23.15 -10.16 4.71
N PRO A 218 -23.60 -11.41 4.52
CA PRO A 218 -23.70 -11.99 3.18
C PRO A 218 -24.52 -11.07 2.27
N ARG A 219 -24.07 -10.93 1.01
CA ARG A 219 -24.78 -10.09 0.03
C ARG A 219 -26.23 -10.54 -0.10
N GLU A 220 -27.16 -9.58 0.03
CA GLU A 220 -28.60 -9.84 -0.09
C GLU A 220 -28.99 -10.31 -1.50
N LYS A 221 -30.13 -11.00 -1.63
CA LYS A 221 -30.73 -11.35 -2.93
C LYS A 221 -31.07 -10.11 -3.77
N SER A 222 -31.33 -8.98 -3.10
CA SER A 222 -31.53 -7.66 -3.73
C SER A 222 -30.28 -7.10 -4.42
N GLY A 223 -29.12 -7.72 -4.18
CA GLY A 223 -27.82 -7.28 -4.67
C GLY A 223 -27.11 -6.27 -3.76
N ARG A 224 -27.70 -5.93 -2.61
CA ARG A 224 -27.10 -4.99 -1.67
C ARG A 224 -26.11 -5.65 -0.74
N TRP A 225 -25.13 -4.87 -0.30
CA TRP A 225 -24.27 -5.13 0.83
C TRP A 225 -24.83 -4.43 2.06
N ASN A 226 -24.68 -5.03 3.24
CA ASN A 226 -25.02 -4.44 4.52
C ASN A 226 -23.80 -4.49 5.44
N PHE A 227 -23.27 -3.33 5.82
CA PHE A 227 -22.16 -3.18 6.77
C PHE A 227 -22.73 -2.88 8.15
N THR A 228 -22.40 -3.72 9.12
CA THR A 228 -23.05 -3.72 10.44
C THR A 228 -22.21 -3.07 11.52
N ARG A 229 -20.91 -3.03 11.32
CA ARG A 229 -19.96 -2.65 12.35
C ARG A 229 -18.63 -2.26 11.75
N TRP A 230 -17.85 -1.45 12.47
CA TRP A 230 -16.43 -1.22 12.19
C TRP A 230 -15.61 -1.23 13.50
N ASP A 231 -14.31 -1.54 13.38
CA ASP A 231 -13.32 -1.44 14.44
C ASP A 231 -12.11 -0.68 13.93
N LEU A 232 -11.58 0.24 14.74
CA LEU A 232 -10.29 0.90 14.47
C LEU A 232 -9.21 0.25 15.33
N VAL A 233 -8.21 -0.33 14.68
CA VAL A 233 -7.17 -1.13 15.33
C VAL A 233 -5.82 -0.43 15.18
N ASP A 234 -5.13 -0.16 16.28
CA ASP A 234 -3.73 0.31 16.29
C ASP A 234 -2.79 -0.88 16.03
N LEU A 235 -1.93 -0.75 15.02
CA LEU A 235 -0.99 -1.79 14.63
C LEU A 235 0.33 -1.79 15.41
N ALA A 236 0.52 -0.90 16.36
CA ALA A 236 1.78 -0.80 17.12
C ALA A 236 2.18 -2.10 17.82
N GLN A 237 1.19 -2.91 18.24
CA GLN A 237 1.40 -4.21 18.86
C GLN A 237 1.05 -5.40 17.94
N PHE A 238 0.76 -5.11 16.66
CA PHE A 238 0.36 -6.14 15.71
C PHE A 238 1.52 -7.11 15.43
N ARG A 239 1.19 -8.40 15.39
CA ARG A 239 2.14 -9.45 15.06
C ARG A 239 1.75 -10.13 13.78
N VAL A 240 2.73 -10.39 12.95
CA VAL A 240 2.55 -11.04 11.65
C VAL A 240 3.29 -12.39 11.61
N LYS A 241 2.92 -13.19 10.63
CA LYS A 241 3.69 -14.37 10.25
C LYS A 241 4.25 -14.17 8.84
N LEU A 242 5.47 -14.59 8.61
CA LEU A 242 6.02 -14.70 7.26
C LEU A 242 5.43 -15.96 6.59
N LYS A 243 4.88 -15.79 5.41
CA LYS A 243 4.51 -16.90 4.53
C LYS A 243 5.46 -16.89 3.34
N ALA A 244 6.33 -17.87 3.26
CA ALA A 244 7.20 -18.06 2.12
C ALA A 244 6.43 -18.80 1.01
N GLU A 245 6.39 -18.22 -0.17
CA GLU A 245 5.77 -18.82 -1.37
C GLU A 245 6.74 -18.67 -2.55
N PHE A 246 7.02 -19.77 -3.23
CA PHE A 246 7.71 -19.71 -4.52
C PHE A 246 6.67 -19.40 -5.60
N GLN A 247 6.88 -18.33 -6.36
CA GLN A 247 5.93 -17.86 -7.36
C GLN A 247 6.52 -17.98 -8.76
N GLY A 248 5.68 -18.35 -9.73
CA GLY A 248 5.99 -18.32 -11.15
C GLY A 248 4.86 -17.65 -11.92
N SER A 249 5.21 -16.86 -12.91
CA SER A 249 4.26 -16.24 -13.84
C SER A 249 3.98 -17.16 -15.03
N ASN A 250 2.95 -16.85 -15.84
CA ASN A 250 2.73 -17.50 -17.12
C ASN A 250 3.97 -17.41 -18.03
N HIS A 251 4.67 -16.27 -18.01
CA HIS A 251 5.93 -16.11 -18.76
C HIS A 251 7.02 -17.08 -18.31
N ASP A 252 7.08 -17.38 -16.99
CA ASP A 252 8.09 -18.31 -16.45
C ASP A 252 7.75 -19.76 -16.77
N MET A 253 6.44 -20.11 -16.79
CA MET A 253 5.96 -21.47 -17.05
C MET A 253 5.92 -21.83 -18.53
N TYR A 254 5.47 -20.93 -19.39
CA TYR A 254 5.25 -21.19 -20.81
C TYR A 254 6.41 -20.75 -21.70
N ARG A 255 7.64 -20.99 -21.26
CA ARG A 255 8.82 -20.78 -22.09
C ARG A 255 8.85 -21.79 -23.23
N PRO A 256 9.20 -21.38 -24.47
CA PRO A 256 9.21 -22.28 -25.62
C PRO A 256 9.98 -23.59 -25.40
N GLU A 257 11.12 -23.51 -24.70
CA GLU A 257 11.99 -24.63 -24.38
C GLU A 257 11.41 -25.59 -23.30
N ALA A 258 10.43 -25.13 -22.54
CA ALA A 258 9.77 -25.93 -21.51
C ALA A 258 8.49 -26.62 -22.01
N ILE A 259 7.97 -26.25 -23.18
CA ILE A 259 6.75 -26.82 -23.75
C ILE A 259 7.04 -28.16 -24.39
N VAL A 260 6.59 -29.26 -23.82
CA VAL A 260 6.78 -30.61 -24.32
C VAL A 260 5.72 -31.03 -25.31
N ALA A 261 4.55 -30.43 -25.31
CA ALA A 261 3.47 -30.67 -26.26
C ALA A 261 2.52 -29.44 -26.32
N THR A 262 1.89 -29.23 -27.46
CA THR A 262 0.83 -28.24 -27.65
C THR A 262 -0.31 -28.83 -28.47
N SER A 263 -1.53 -28.32 -28.28
CA SER A 263 -2.65 -28.67 -29.16
C SER A 263 -2.46 -28.04 -30.54
N ALA A 264 -2.85 -28.76 -31.57
CA ALA A 264 -2.99 -28.14 -32.89
C ALA A 264 -4.04 -27.03 -32.83
N LYS A 265 -3.75 -25.90 -33.53
CA LYS A 265 -4.72 -24.81 -33.69
C LYS A 265 -5.74 -25.17 -34.75
#